data_65f7f00d8cf8f758a4909f40bc24dac0
#
_entry.id   65f7f00d8cf8f758a4909f40bc24dac0
#
_cell.length_a   1.000
_cell.length_b   1.000
_cell.length_c   1.000
_cell.angle_alpha   90.00
_cell.angle_beta   90.00
_cell.angle_gamma   90.00
#
_symmetry.space_group_name_H-M   'P 1'
#
loop_
_entity.id
_entity.type
_entity.pdbx_description
1 polymer ?
#
loop_
_entity_poly.entity_id
_entity_poly.type
_entity_poly.pdbx_seq_one_letter_code
_entity_poly.pdbx_strand_id
1 'polypeptide(L)'
;MYRTFLRALCLALACGYVQANSPYPTVPLKELPDGLRSTWQQLKPEMNEFSHCAAAWDSQNDGDRMVFKCSIYIKMSAEGERRAMQYCNEKRAEKKINAPCRLVLP
;
A
#
# COMPACT_ATOMS: atom_id res chain seq x y z
N MET A 1 -4.57 43.02 -1.64
CA MET A 1 -4.95 42.10 -0.55
C MET A 1 -5.61 40.86 -1.02
N TYR A 2 -6.66 40.92 -1.81
CA TYR A 2 -7.29 39.72 -2.27
C TYR A 2 -6.43 38.85 -3.19
N ARG A 3 -5.39 39.43 -3.77
CA ARG A 3 -4.46 38.67 -4.58
C ARG A 3 -3.81 37.53 -3.79
N THR A 4 -3.54 37.80 -2.52
CA THR A 4 -2.95 36.79 -1.63
C THR A 4 -3.91 35.62 -1.38
N PHE A 5 -5.18 35.95 -1.23
CA PHE A 5 -6.20 34.91 -1.04
C PHE A 5 -6.31 34.02 -2.26
N LEU A 6 -6.32 34.57 -3.44
CA LEU A 6 -6.43 33.82 -4.67
C LEU A 6 -5.28 32.84 -4.83
N ARG A 7 -4.08 33.28 -4.49
CA ARG A 7 -2.92 32.42 -4.55
C ARG A 7 -3.03 31.25 -3.59
N ALA A 8 -3.49 31.52 -2.39
CA ALA A 8 -3.67 30.47 -1.39
C ALA A 8 -4.67 29.43 -1.85
N LEU A 9 -5.76 29.88 -2.47
CA LEU A 9 -6.76 28.98 -3.02
C LEU A 9 -6.20 28.09 -4.12
N CYS A 10 -5.41 28.64 -5.02
CA CYS A 10 -4.81 27.88 -6.08
C CYS A 10 -3.89 26.78 -5.55
N LEU A 11 -3.12 27.09 -4.53
CA LEU A 11 -2.24 26.11 -3.90
C LEU A 11 -3.03 24.98 -3.26
N ALA A 12 -4.11 25.30 -2.58
CA ALA A 12 -4.96 24.31 -1.95
C ALA A 12 -5.56 23.34 -2.99
N LEU A 13 -6.00 23.88 -4.11
CA LEU A 13 -6.54 23.07 -5.19
C LEU A 13 -5.50 22.13 -5.78
N ALA A 14 -4.30 22.62 -6.00
CA ALA A 14 -3.21 21.81 -6.53
C ALA A 14 -2.88 20.64 -5.61
N CYS A 15 -2.87 20.87 -4.31
CA CYS A 15 -2.64 19.81 -3.34
C CYS A 15 -3.73 18.75 -3.37
N GLY A 16 -4.97 19.15 -3.62
CA GLY A 16 -6.09 18.23 -3.69
C GLY A 16 -5.94 17.15 -4.74
N TYR A 17 -5.34 17.46 -5.87
CA TYR A 17 -5.16 16.48 -6.94
C TYR A 17 -4.26 15.32 -6.56
N VAL A 18 -3.20 15.60 -5.84
CA VAL A 18 -2.20 14.58 -5.52
C VAL A 18 -2.80 13.46 -4.66
N GLN A 19 -3.82 13.77 -3.90
CA GLN A 19 -4.39 12.84 -2.95
C GLN A 19 -5.54 12.01 -3.49
N ALA A 20 -5.93 12.25 -4.74
CA ALA A 20 -7.07 11.58 -5.34
C ALA A 20 -6.81 10.11 -5.65
N ASN A 21 -5.55 9.67 -5.74
CA ASN A 21 -5.21 8.33 -6.21
C ASN A 21 -5.35 7.26 -5.16
N SER A 22 -4.78 7.45 -3.98
CA SER A 22 -4.87 6.46 -2.92
C SER A 22 -4.70 7.11 -1.56
N PRO A 23 -5.55 6.76 -0.56
CA PRO A 23 -5.42 7.29 0.79
C PRO A 23 -4.36 6.57 1.62
N TYR A 24 -3.75 5.51 1.10
CA TYR A 24 -2.86 4.66 1.87
C TYR A 24 -1.39 4.97 1.57
N PRO A 25 -0.50 4.77 2.57
CA PRO A 25 0.93 4.85 2.30
C PRO A 25 1.35 3.75 1.35
N THR A 26 2.40 4.01 0.58
CA THR A 26 2.87 3.08 -0.45
C THR A 26 4.34 2.76 -0.27
N VAL A 27 4.77 1.66 -0.88
CA VAL A 27 6.18 1.27 -0.91
C VAL A 27 6.47 0.62 -2.27
N PRO A 28 7.58 0.99 -2.93
CA PRO A 28 7.97 0.34 -4.18
C PRO A 28 8.31 -1.13 -3.96
N LEU A 29 7.94 -1.96 -4.92
CA LEU A 29 8.23 -3.40 -4.87
C LEU A 29 9.71 -3.69 -4.66
N LYS A 30 10.57 -2.90 -5.27
CA LYS A 30 12.03 -3.09 -5.17
C LYS A 30 12.57 -2.93 -3.76
N GLU A 31 11.83 -2.26 -2.88
CA GLU A 31 12.27 -2.04 -1.51
C GLU A 31 11.85 -3.14 -0.55
N LEU A 32 11.02 -4.07 -0.99
CA LEU A 32 10.60 -5.17 -0.15
C LEU A 32 11.76 -6.13 0.15
N PRO A 33 11.75 -6.78 1.32
CA PRO A 33 12.66 -7.90 1.56
C PRO A 33 12.53 -8.98 0.48
N ASP A 34 13.62 -9.67 0.19
CA ASP A 34 13.67 -10.66 -0.88
C ASP A 34 12.56 -11.71 -0.76
N GLY A 35 12.28 -12.18 0.45
CA GLY A 35 11.23 -13.16 0.67
C GLY A 35 9.86 -12.66 0.27
N LEU A 36 9.57 -11.38 0.51
CA LEU A 36 8.29 -10.80 0.14
C LEU A 36 8.20 -10.56 -1.37
N ARG A 37 9.29 -10.14 -2.01
CA ARG A 37 9.29 -10.02 -3.47
C ARG A 37 9.07 -11.36 -4.15
N SER A 38 9.65 -12.41 -3.60
CA SER A 38 9.45 -13.77 -4.10
C SER A 38 7.97 -14.19 -3.99
N THR A 39 7.35 -13.90 -2.86
CA THR A 39 5.93 -14.17 -2.66
C THR A 39 5.07 -13.42 -3.68
N TRP A 40 5.39 -12.14 -3.93
CA TRP A 40 4.68 -11.35 -4.92
C TRP A 40 4.77 -11.99 -6.31
N GLN A 41 5.96 -12.45 -6.70
CA GLN A 41 6.15 -13.10 -7.98
C GLN A 41 5.34 -14.39 -8.12
N GLN A 42 5.22 -15.13 -7.03
CA GLN A 42 4.42 -16.36 -7.03
C GLN A 42 2.93 -16.08 -7.19
N LEU A 43 2.46 -14.97 -6.63
CA LEU A 43 1.04 -14.61 -6.70
C LEU A 43 0.68 -13.86 -7.98
N LYS A 44 1.64 -13.28 -8.65
CA LYS A 44 1.41 -12.44 -9.81
C LYS A 44 0.51 -13.07 -10.88
N PRO A 45 0.67 -14.35 -11.23
CA PRO A 45 -0.21 -14.97 -12.24
C PRO A 45 -1.69 -14.96 -11.88
N GLU A 46 -2.02 -14.87 -10.58
CA GLU A 46 -3.41 -14.86 -10.13
C GLU A 46 -3.96 -13.45 -9.94
N MET A 47 -3.13 -12.43 -10.13
CA MET A 47 -3.55 -11.05 -9.95
C MET A 47 -4.06 -10.45 -11.25
N ASN A 48 -5.02 -9.53 -11.13
CA ASN A 48 -5.51 -8.73 -12.24
C ASN A 48 -5.27 -7.25 -11.93
N GLU A 49 -5.78 -6.37 -12.77
CA GLU A 49 -5.57 -4.92 -12.62
C GLU A 49 -6.18 -4.33 -11.35
N PHE A 50 -7.11 -5.05 -10.71
CA PHE A 50 -7.76 -4.62 -9.48
C PHE A 50 -7.13 -5.21 -8.23
N SER A 51 -6.17 -6.10 -8.38
CA SER A 51 -5.48 -6.72 -7.27
C SER A 51 -4.45 -5.79 -6.68
N HIS A 52 -4.32 -5.82 -5.37
CA HIS A 52 -3.34 -5.00 -4.65
C HIS A 52 -2.72 -5.83 -3.55
N CYS A 53 -1.49 -5.49 -3.20
CA CYS A 53 -0.78 -6.13 -2.09
C CYS A 53 -0.34 -5.07 -1.09
N ALA A 54 -0.28 -5.47 0.17
CA ALA A 54 0.22 -4.63 1.25
C ALA A 54 1.27 -5.39 2.04
N ALA A 55 2.26 -4.68 2.53
CA ALA A 55 3.38 -5.29 3.24
C ALA A 55 3.79 -4.46 4.44
N ALA A 56 4.30 -5.14 5.46
CA ALA A 56 4.93 -4.52 6.61
C ALA A 56 6.04 -5.45 7.10
N TRP A 57 7.15 -4.89 7.56
CA TRP A 57 8.24 -5.70 8.06
C TRP A 57 9.12 -4.90 9.03
N ASP A 58 9.56 -5.59 10.07
CA ASP A 58 10.54 -5.08 11.03
C ASP A 58 11.92 -5.71 10.79
N SER A 59 12.02 -6.70 9.91
CA SER A 59 13.26 -7.41 9.61
C SER A 59 13.33 -7.75 8.13
N GLN A 60 14.53 -7.78 7.58
CA GLN A 60 14.76 -8.16 6.19
C GLN A 60 14.93 -9.66 6.01
N ASN A 61 15.16 -10.40 7.10
CA ASN A 61 15.55 -11.81 7.03
C ASN A 61 14.69 -12.75 7.88
N ASP A 62 13.83 -12.23 8.74
CA ASP A 62 13.02 -13.03 9.65
C ASP A 62 11.55 -12.99 9.21
N GLY A 63 11.07 -14.11 8.69
CA GLY A 63 9.69 -14.21 8.21
C GLY A 63 8.63 -13.98 9.29
N ASP A 64 8.97 -14.24 10.55
CA ASP A 64 8.03 -13.97 11.65
C ASP A 64 7.86 -12.47 11.92
N ARG A 65 8.73 -11.66 11.33
CA ARG A 65 8.66 -10.20 11.46
C ARG A 65 8.34 -9.54 10.12
N MET A 66 7.65 -10.26 9.27
CA MET A 66 7.20 -9.79 7.98
C MET A 66 5.76 -10.19 7.76
N VAL A 67 5.03 -9.36 7.01
CA VAL A 67 3.69 -9.72 6.53
C VAL A 67 3.53 -9.22 5.10
N PHE A 68 2.89 -10.02 4.28
CA PHE A 68 2.56 -9.70 2.90
C PHE A 68 1.20 -10.27 2.59
N LYS A 69 0.25 -9.44 2.22
CA LYS A 69 -1.12 -9.86 1.94
C LYS A 69 -1.61 -9.18 0.67
N CYS A 70 -2.26 -9.96 -0.16
CA CYS A 70 -2.83 -9.48 -1.41
C CYS A 70 -4.33 -9.73 -1.45
N SER A 71 -5.04 -8.84 -2.14
CA SER A 71 -6.43 -9.06 -2.52
C SER A 71 -6.42 -9.55 -3.97
N ILE A 72 -7.09 -10.67 -4.22
CA ILE A 72 -7.22 -11.25 -5.55
C ILE A 72 -8.70 -11.51 -5.83
N TYR A 73 -9.05 -11.68 -7.10
CA TYR A 73 -10.44 -11.89 -7.52
C TYR A 73 -11.35 -10.75 -7.13
N ILE A 74 -10.83 -9.52 -7.16
CA ILE A 74 -11.56 -8.31 -6.80
C ILE A 74 -11.95 -7.60 -8.10
N LYS A 75 -13.11 -6.95 -8.09
CA LYS A 75 -13.64 -6.27 -9.28
C LYS A 75 -13.48 -4.74 -9.23
N MET A 76 -13.02 -4.20 -8.10
CA MET A 76 -12.84 -2.75 -7.94
C MET A 76 -11.51 -2.48 -7.26
N SER A 77 -10.74 -1.57 -7.86
CA SER A 77 -9.40 -1.26 -7.37
C SER A 77 -9.41 -0.71 -5.94
N ALA A 78 -10.33 0.21 -5.64
CA ALA A 78 -10.41 0.78 -4.29
C ALA A 78 -10.71 -0.30 -3.24
N GLU A 79 -11.57 -1.26 -3.55
CA GLU A 79 -11.86 -2.36 -2.66
C GLU A 79 -10.68 -3.29 -2.51
N GLY A 80 -9.93 -3.52 -3.60
CA GLY A 80 -8.71 -4.30 -3.56
C GLY A 80 -7.67 -3.70 -2.62
N GLU A 81 -7.48 -2.39 -2.69
CA GLU A 81 -6.58 -1.68 -1.78
C GLU A 81 -7.03 -1.82 -0.32
N ARG A 82 -8.30 -1.58 -0.09
CA ARG A 82 -8.85 -1.64 1.27
C ARG A 82 -8.65 -3.02 1.89
N ARG A 83 -8.95 -4.08 1.13
CA ARG A 83 -8.82 -5.44 1.62
C ARG A 83 -7.37 -5.85 1.86
N ALA A 84 -6.48 -5.47 0.94
CA ALA A 84 -5.06 -5.76 1.13
C ALA A 84 -4.54 -5.12 2.41
N MET A 85 -4.89 -3.87 2.66
CA MET A 85 -4.50 -3.16 3.88
C MET A 85 -5.12 -3.79 5.11
N GLN A 86 -6.39 -4.17 5.05
CA GLN A 86 -7.07 -4.83 6.17
C GLN A 86 -6.39 -6.15 6.54
N TYR A 87 -6.14 -7.00 5.55
CA TYR A 87 -5.50 -8.30 5.79
C TYR A 87 -4.08 -8.12 6.34
N CYS A 88 -3.37 -7.15 5.80
CA CYS A 88 -2.02 -6.84 6.29
C CYS A 88 -2.06 -6.38 7.75
N ASN A 89 -2.96 -5.47 8.08
CA ASN A 89 -3.05 -4.94 9.45
C ASN A 89 -3.48 -6.02 10.44
N GLU A 90 -4.37 -6.91 10.06
CA GLU A 90 -4.78 -8.02 10.93
C GLU A 90 -3.59 -8.94 11.23
N LYS A 91 -2.84 -9.31 10.19
CA LYS A 91 -1.69 -10.20 10.37
C LYS A 91 -0.54 -9.50 11.08
N ARG A 92 -0.34 -8.23 10.80
CA ARG A 92 0.66 -7.40 11.48
C ARG A 92 0.41 -7.38 12.98
N ALA A 93 -0.84 -7.24 13.39
CA ALA A 93 -1.21 -7.25 14.81
C ALA A 93 -0.91 -8.59 15.45
N GLU A 94 -1.24 -9.71 14.79
CA GLU A 94 -0.93 -11.05 15.28
C GLU A 94 0.56 -11.25 15.48
N LYS A 95 1.37 -10.79 14.53
CA LYS A 95 2.82 -10.95 14.56
C LYS A 95 3.53 -9.90 15.39
N LYS A 96 2.80 -8.91 15.89
CA LYS A 96 3.34 -7.80 16.69
C LYS A 96 4.44 -7.05 15.94
N ILE A 97 4.21 -6.80 14.66
CA ILE A 97 5.12 -6.02 13.82
C ILE A 97 4.85 -4.54 14.05
N ASN A 98 5.91 -3.77 14.32
CA ASN A 98 5.78 -2.34 14.61
C ASN A 98 5.63 -1.49 13.36
N ALA A 99 6.29 -1.89 12.27
CA ALA A 99 6.23 -1.14 11.03
C ALA A 99 4.80 -1.13 10.47
N PRO A 100 4.35 -0.02 9.88
CA PRO A 100 3.00 0.07 9.33
C PRO A 100 2.87 -0.69 8.02
N CYS A 101 1.65 -1.12 7.70
CA CYS A 101 1.35 -1.69 6.39
C CYS A 101 1.35 -0.60 5.33
N ARG A 102 1.88 -0.91 4.15
CA ARG A 102 1.92 -0.02 3.01
C ARG A 102 1.55 -0.79 1.75
N LEU A 103 0.83 -0.13 0.84
CA LEU A 103 0.51 -0.74 -0.44
C LEU A 103 1.76 -0.85 -1.30
N VAL A 104 1.92 -2.00 -1.93
CA VAL A 104 3.07 -2.28 -2.78
C VAL A 104 2.81 -1.74 -4.18
N LEU A 105 3.74 -0.92 -4.69
CA LEU A 105 3.70 -0.41 -6.06
C LEU A 105 4.65 -1.25 -6.92
N PRO A 106 4.11 -1.93 -7.96
CA PRO A 106 4.94 -2.76 -8.85
C PRO A 106 5.96 -1.97 -9.63
#